data_3ca5e5e0e68abe9ea9b5e92d155dca49
#
_entry.id   3ca5e5e0e68abe9ea9b5e92d155dca49
#
_cell.length_a   1.000
_cell.length_b   1.000
_cell.length_c   1.000
_cell.angle_alpha   90.00
_cell.angle_beta   90.00
_cell.angle_gamma   90.00
#
_symmetry.space_group_name_H-M   'P 1'
#
loop_
_entity.id
_entity.type
_entity.pdbx_description
1 polymer ?
#
loop_
_entity_poly.entity_id
_entity_poly.type
_entity_poly.pdbx_seq_one_letter_code
_entity_poly.pdbx_strand_id
1 'polypeptide(L)'
;MGTANWSFTMYPGLSVGCINTLLQYGTEKQKQQYLPSLVSGAWSGTMCLTEPQCGTDLAQVKTKAVPQPDGSYLVTGTKIFISAGEHDLTENIIHIVLARLPDAPAGTRGISLFVVPKFNVKPDGSLGERNLVVCGSLEHKMGIHANATAVLNFDDAVGYMVGEPNKGLEAMFTFMNTARLGTAIQGVTHAEASFQGALPYAKERRSMRALSGKKEPDAAADALIWHPDVRRMLLTQKAIAEGGRAMIYSTMQLADKMFCAMLAGEKSKHKRYDNHLGFFTPILKGFLTEMGLEAANLGMQVFGGHGYVHEHGMEQIVRDARISTLYEGTTGIQALDLLGRKVLLSSKGKCVRDYSMKILKFTKPHLLDRGPLGKMARVLSMRAGEWNVLTTAIMLRARKDRELVGSASVDFLMYSGYMMMAFHWALQAVKATELLTSGEGKESKEFYQAKIQTAEFFFERLLPRANAHRWGALASTRSVMQMDKEQFAFN
;
A
#
# COMPACT_ATOMS: atom_id res chain seq x y z
N MET A 1 13.55 1.56 9.00
CA MET A 1 13.37 0.12 9.25
C MET A 1 12.98 -0.61 7.96
N GLY A 2 11.85 -0.32 7.33
CA GLY A 2 11.38 -1.04 6.13
C GLY A 2 12.37 -1.05 4.94
N THR A 3 13.13 0.02 4.72
CA THR A 3 14.16 0.08 3.69
C THR A 3 15.31 -0.91 3.96
N ALA A 4 15.66 -1.11 5.23
CA ALA A 4 16.73 -2.01 5.61
C ALA A 4 16.29 -3.48 5.62
N ASN A 5 15.08 -3.77 6.10
CA ASN A 5 14.53 -5.13 6.14
C ASN A 5 13.00 -5.10 6.21
N TRP A 6 12.36 -5.35 5.07
CA TRP A 6 10.89 -5.38 5.02
C TRP A 6 10.31 -6.60 5.73
N SER A 7 10.92 -7.77 5.59
CA SER A 7 10.41 -9.01 6.21
C SER A 7 10.27 -8.87 7.72
N PHE A 8 11.27 -8.28 8.38
CA PHE A 8 11.22 -8.00 9.82
C PHE A 8 10.15 -6.94 10.16
N THR A 9 10.03 -5.88 9.34
CA THR A 9 9.07 -4.79 9.56
C THR A 9 7.61 -5.28 9.58
N MET A 10 7.31 -6.39 8.94
CA MET A 10 5.96 -6.96 8.91
C MET A 10 5.48 -7.43 10.29
N TYR A 11 6.36 -7.96 11.15
CA TYR A 11 5.98 -8.45 12.48
C TYR A 11 5.36 -7.34 13.35
N PRO A 12 6.06 -6.22 13.65
CA PRO A 12 5.44 -5.12 14.40
C PRO A 12 4.29 -4.46 13.63
N GLY A 13 4.33 -4.42 12.30
CA GLY A 13 3.25 -3.86 11.48
C GLY A 13 1.92 -4.58 11.66
N LEU A 14 1.94 -5.91 11.72
CA LEU A 14 0.76 -6.73 12.00
C LEU A 14 0.29 -6.56 13.45
N SER A 15 1.22 -6.47 14.41
CA SER A 15 0.89 -6.20 15.82
C SER A 15 0.14 -4.88 15.98
N VAL A 16 0.54 -3.82 15.27
CA VAL A 16 -0.19 -2.52 15.26
C VAL A 16 -1.63 -2.69 14.75
N GLY A 17 -1.85 -3.49 13.71
CA GLY A 17 -3.20 -3.81 13.23
C GLY A 17 -4.06 -4.52 14.27
N CYS A 18 -3.48 -5.50 14.98
CA CYS A 18 -4.12 -6.21 16.08
C CYS A 18 -4.49 -5.25 17.23
N ILE A 19 -3.54 -4.42 17.66
CA ILE A 19 -3.73 -3.40 18.72
C ILE A 19 -4.89 -2.47 18.35
N ASN A 20 -4.89 -1.89 17.15
CA ASN A 20 -5.94 -0.97 16.70
C ASN A 20 -7.32 -1.62 16.68
N THR A 21 -7.40 -2.88 16.28
CA THR A 21 -8.65 -3.65 16.25
C THR A 21 -9.17 -3.90 17.65
N LEU A 22 -8.33 -4.32 18.59
CA LEU A 22 -8.70 -4.54 19.97
C LEU A 22 -9.07 -3.24 20.71
N LEU A 23 -8.33 -2.13 20.45
CA LEU A 23 -8.67 -0.82 21.01
C LEU A 23 -10.08 -0.36 20.63
N GLN A 24 -10.47 -0.60 19.38
CA GLN A 24 -11.74 -0.11 18.85
C GLN A 24 -12.91 -1.03 19.15
N TYR A 25 -12.73 -2.35 19.09
CA TYR A 25 -13.81 -3.34 19.15
C TYR A 25 -13.69 -4.34 20.29
N GLY A 26 -12.55 -4.42 20.98
CA GLY A 26 -12.36 -5.31 22.11
C GLY A 26 -13.14 -4.86 23.35
N THR A 27 -13.59 -5.82 24.16
CA THR A 27 -14.13 -5.55 25.49
C THR A 27 -13.04 -4.99 26.40
N GLU A 28 -13.39 -4.30 27.50
CA GLU A 28 -12.40 -3.80 28.47
C GLU A 28 -11.53 -4.93 29.04
N LYS A 29 -12.11 -6.11 29.28
CA LYS A 29 -11.37 -7.31 29.70
C LYS A 29 -10.33 -7.71 28.64
N GLN A 30 -10.71 -7.77 27.35
CA GLN A 30 -9.77 -8.10 26.27
C GLN A 30 -8.65 -7.04 26.12
N LYS A 31 -8.99 -5.76 26.25
CA LYS A 31 -8.00 -4.69 26.22
C LYS A 31 -6.97 -4.82 27.35
N GLN A 32 -7.43 -5.05 28.58
CA GLN A 32 -6.57 -5.24 29.74
C GLN A 32 -5.68 -6.50 29.60
N GLN A 33 -6.22 -7.56 29.01
CA GLN A 33 -5.55 -8.86 28.89
C GLN A 33 -4.50 -8.90 27.77
N TYR A 34 -4.74 -8.26 26.63
CA TYR A 34 -3.90 -8.41 25.43
C TYR A 34 -3.06 -7.16 25.11
N LEU A 35 -3.58 -5.94 25.33
CA LEU A 35 -2.90 -4.73 24.86
C LEU A 35 -1.55 -4.46 25.53
N PRO A 36 -1.36 -4.65 26.85
CA PRO A 36 -0.06 -4.37 27.46
C PRO A 36 1.09 -5.15 26.82
N SER A 37 0.92 -6.45 26.61
CA SER A 37 1.95 -7.31 26.01
C SER A 37 2.12 -7.08 24.51
N LEU A 38 1.07 -6.73 23.78
CA LEU A 38 1.16 -6.35 22.37
C LEU A 38 1.87 -5.00 22.17
N VAL A 39 1.60 -4.02 23.03
CA VAL A 39 2.21 -2.68 22.97
C VAL A 39 3.68 -2.73 23.37
N SER A 40 4.04 -3.52 24.38
CA SER A 40 5.45 -3.71 24.78
C SER A 40 6.26 -4.51 23.77
N GLY A 41 5.59 -5.26 22.87
CA GLY A 41 6.23 -6.18 21.91
C GLY A 41 6.59 -7.55 22.52
N ALA A 42 6.22 -7.84 23.77
CA ALA A 42 6.35 -9.17 24.35
C ALA A 42 5.51 -10.21 23.59
N TRP A 43 4.37 -9.78 23.05
CA TRP A 43 3.52 -10.57 22.17
C TRP A 43 3.38 -9.91 20.80
N SER A 44 3.17 -10.73 19.77
CA SER A 44 2.88 -10.27 18.40
C SER A 44 1.42 -10.53 18.01
N GLY A 45 0.96 -9.87 16.95
CA GLY A 45 -0.39 -10.03 16.40
C GLY A 45 -0.36 -10.49 14.95
N THR A 46 -1.39 -11.23 14.51
CA THR A 46 -1.58 -11.64 13.13
C THR A 46 -3.00 -11.41 12.64
N MET A 47 -3.19 -11.46 11.33
CA MET A 47 -4.48 -11.35 10.65
C MET A 47 -4.78 -12.64 9.88
N CYS A 48 -5.82 -13.37 10.26
CA CYS A 48 -6.20 -14.67 9.70
C CYS A 48 -7.52 -14.58 8.93
N LEU A 49 -7.43 -14.28 7.62
CA LEU A 49 -8.57 -14.15 6.72
C LEU A 49 -8.67 -15.31 5.74
N THR A 50 -7.59 -15.46 4.94
CA THR A 50 -7.54 -16.30 3.74
C THR A 50 -7.64 -17.79 4.09
N GLU A 51 -8.44 -18.50 3.33
CA GLU A 51 -8.58 -19.96 3.38
C GLU A 51 -8.22 -20.56 1.99
N PRO A 52 -7.98 -21.87 1.88
CA PRO A 52 -7.60 -22.48 0.59
C PRO A 52 -8.56 -22.18 -0.56
N GLN A 53 -9.85 -22.04 -0.30
CA GLN A 53 -10.88 -21.75 -1.31
C GLN A 53 -11.21 -20.27 -1.45
N CYS A 54 -10.77 -19.40 -0.54
CA CYS A 54 -11.10 -17.97 -0.60
C CYS A 54 -9.99 -17.04 -0.09
N GLY A 55 -9.71 -16.02 -0.88
CA GLY A 55 -8.83 -14.92 -0.49
C GLY A 55 -9.56 -13.59 -0.65
N THR A 56 -9.81 -13.18 -1.90
CA THR A 56 -10.54 -11.94 -2.20
C THR A 56 -12.03 -12.01 -1.85
N ASP A 57 -12.67 -13.13 -2.18
CA ASP A 57 -14.10 -13.36 -1.88
C ASP A 57 -14.28 -14.01 -0.52
N LEU A 58 -14.33 -13.20 0.52
CA LEU A 58 -14.53 -13.65 1.90
C LEU A 58 -15.94 -14.21 2.16
N ALA A 59 -16.88 -14.10 1.22
CA ALA A 59 -18.18 -14.74 1.35
C ALA A 59 -18.07 -16.26 1.47
N GLN A 60 -16.96 -16.83 1.00
CA GLN A 60 -16.69 -18.27 1.00
C GLN A 60 -15.95 -18.79 2.25
N VAL A 61 -15.71 -17.96 3.27
CA VAL A 61 -15.10 -18.37 4.55
C VAL A 61 -15.90 -19.52 5.16
N LYS A 62 -15.20 -20.61 5.50
CA LYS A 62 -15.76 -21.84 6.10
C LYS A 62 -15.33 -22.06 7.55
N THR A 63 -14.27 -21.41 8.03
CA THR A 63 -13.86 -21.50 9.45
C THR A 63 -15.07 -21.23 10.35
N LYS A 64 -15.29 -22.10 11.33
CA LYS A 64 -16.42 -22.07 12.27
C LYS A 64 -15.97 -21.64 13.66
N ALA A 65 -16.87 -21.05 14.43
CA ALA A 65 -16.68 -20.73 15.83
C ALA A 65 -17.93 -21.13 16.60
N VAL A 66 -17.82 -22.18 17.40
CA VAL A 66 -18.94 -22.76 18.16
C VAL A 66 -18.93 -22.21 19.59
N PRO A 67 -20.01 -21.54 20.05
CA PRO A 67 -20.05 -20.95 21.38
C PRO A 67 -19.98 -22.02 22.47
N GLN A 68 -19.35 -21.71 23.61
CA GLN A 68 -19.21 -22.53 24.78
C GLN A 68 -19.94 -21.90 25.97
N PRO A 69 -20.33 -22.73 27.00
CA PRO A 69 -21.05 -22.22 28.17
C PRO A 69 -20.30 -21.16 28.99
N ASP A 70 -18.97 -21.16 28.92
CA ASP A 70 -18.11 -20.21 29.63
C ASP A 70 -17.91 -18.87 28.89
N GLY A 71 -18.56 -18.71 27.73
CA GLY A 71 -18.44 -17.49 26.87
C GLY A 71 -17.26 -17.51 25.92
N SER A 72 -16.46 -18.57 25.89
CA SER A 72 -15.46 -18.82 24.86
C SER A 72 -16.10 -19.42 23.60
N TYR A 73 -15.30 -19.61 22.57
CA TYR A 73 -15.66 -20.25 21.31
C TYR A 73 -14.60 -21.27 20.92
N LEU A 74 -15.03 -22.41 20.38
CA LEU A 74 -14.15 -23.36 19.74
C LEU A 74 -14.08 -23.03 18.24
N VAL A 75 -12.90 -22.64 17.80
CA VAL A 75 -12.63 -22.23 16.43
C VAL A 75 -11.99 -23.38 15.66
N THR A 76 -12.64 -23.77 14.53
CA THR A 76 -12.19 -24.90 13.71
C THR A 76 -12.10 -24.48 12.23
N GLY A 77 -10.95 -24.71 11.59
CA GLY A 77 -10.72 -24.44 10.18
C GLY A 77 -9.25 -24.20 9.86
N THR A 78 -8.95 -23.99 8.58
CA THR A 78 -7.57 -23.76 8.09
C THR A 78 -7.45 -22.38 7.47
N LYS A 79 -6.46 -21.63 7.91
CA LYS A 79 -6.08 -20.33 7.35
C LYS A 79 -4.72 -20.43 6.69
N ILE A 80 -4.57 -19.83 5.48
CA ILE A 80 -3.34 -19.89 4.70
C ILE A 80 -2.76 -18.49 4.46
N PHE A 81 -1.48 -18.44 4.13
CA PHE A 81 -0.73 -17.21 3.88
C PHE A 81 -0.71 -16.27 5.09
N ILE A 82 -0.66 -16.81 6.30
CA ILE A 82 -0.66 -16.00 7.52
C ILE A 82 0.76 -15.50 7.79
N SER A 83 1.00 -14.23 7.48
CA SER A 83 2.26 -13.56 7.75
C SER A 83 2.52 -13.52 9.25
N ALA A 84 3.76 -13.83 9.66
CA ALA A 84 4.14 -13.98 11.07
C ALA A 84 3.25 -14.99 11.84
N GLY A 85 2.72 -15.99 11.14
CA GLY A 85 1.74 -16.93 11.71
C GLY A 85 2.33 -17.88 12.73
N GLU A 86 3.62 -18.23 12.61
CA GLU A 86 4.34 -19.08 13.55
C GLU A 86 5.80 -18.61 13.66
N HIS A 87 6.27 -18.31 14.87
CA HIS A 87 7.64 -17.92 15.17
C HIS A 87 7.90 -17.96 16.68
N ASP A 88 9.15 -17.76 17.06
CA ASP A 88 9.66 -17.72 18.43
C ASP A 88 10.26 -16.35 18.83
N LEU A 89 10.01 -15.31 18.03
CA LEU A 89 10.49 -13.94 18.30
C LEU A 89 9.76 -13.27 19.47
N THR A 90 8.60 -13.78 19.85
CA THR A 90 7.77 -13.27 20.96
C THR A 90 7.20 -14.44 21.77
N GLU A 91 6.86 -14.17 23.02
CA GLU A 91 6.34 -15.19 23.95
C GLU A 91 4.99 -15.77 23.54
N ASN A 92 4.17 -14.96 22.86
CA ASN A 92 2.85 -15.36 22.37
C ASN A 92 2.53 -14.69 21.03
N ILE A 93 1.62 -15.29 20.28
CA ILE A 93 1.06 -14.73 19.03
C ILE A 93 -0.45 -14.63 19.21
N ILE A 94 -1.00 -13.45 18.98
CA ILE A 94 -2.45 -13.17 19.08
C ILE A 94 -3.05 -13.13 17.68
N HIS A 95 -3.80 -14.15 17.31
CA HIS A 95 -4.43 -14.27 16.01
C HIS A 95 -5.79 -13.58 15.99
N ILE A 96 -6.02 -12.65 15.06
CA ILE A 96 -7.31 -12.04 14.78
C ILE A 96 -7.94 -12.80 13.62
N VAL A 97 -8.98 -13.57 13.90
CA VAL A 97 -9.50 -14.64 13.01
C VAL A 97 -10.92 -14.34 12.56
N LEU A 98 -11.18 -14.40 11.25
CA LEU A 98 -12.54 -14.41 10.70
C LEU A 98 -13.13 -15.83 10.73
N ALA A 99 -14.31 -15.97 11.33
CA ALA A 99 -15.04 -17.24 11.39
C ALA A 99 -16.56 -17.01 11.37
N ARG A 100 -17.31 -18.09 11.21
CA ARG A 100 -18.77 -18.08 11.20
C ARG A 100 -19.35 -18.75 12.44
N LEU A 101 -20.37 -18.14 13.00
CA LEU A 101 -21.22 -18.78 13.98
C LEU A 101 -22.09 -19.86 13.31
N PRO A 102 -22.62 -20.88 14.08
CA PRO A 102 -23.42 -21.94 13.50
C PRO A 102 -24.62 -21.46 12.67
N ASP A 103 -25.37 -20.49 13.18
CA ASP A 103 -26.58 -19.96 12.55
C ASP A 103 -26.37 -18.65 11.80
N ALA A 104 -25.13 -18.38 11.38
CA ALA A 104 -24.75 -17.13 10.70
C ALA A 104 -25.38 -17.04 9.30
N PRO A 105 -25.85 -15.85 8.89
CA PRO A 105 -26.33 -15.65 7.53
C PRO A 105 -25.27 -15.96 6.49
N ALA A 106 -25.68 -16.40 5.30
CA ALA A 106 -24.78 -16.66 4.19
C ALA A 106 -24.05 -15.39 3.70
N GLY A 107 -22.92 -15.60 3.05
CA GLY A 107 -22.13 -14.52 2.46
C GLY A 107 -21.35 -13.72 3.52
N THR A 108 -20.96 -12.50 3.16
CA THR A 108 -20.12 -11.65 4.02
C THR A 108 -20.82 -11.14 5.28
N ARG A 109 -22.15 -11.13 5.29
CA ARG A 109 -22.98 -10.69 6.42
C ARG A 109 -22.96 -11.64 7.62
N GLY A 110 -22.49 -12.88 7.46
CA GLY A 110 -22.42 -13.87 8.54
C GLY A 110 -21.01 -14.08 9.10
N ILE A 111 -20.10 -13.17 8.86
CA ILE A 111 -18.71 -13.29 9.33
C ILE A 111 -18.56 -12.53 10.64
N SER A 112 -18.04 -13.22 11.67
CA SER A 112 -17.68 -12.66 12.97
C SER A 112 -16.17 -12.64 13.15
N LEU A 113 -15.68 -11.89 14.13
CA LEU A 113 -14.25 -11.74 14.42
C LEU A 113 -13.93 -12.33 15.79
N PHE A 114 -12.79 -13.02 15.87
CA PHE A 114 -12.34 -13.67 17.09
C PHE A 114 -10.87 -13.34 17.36
N VAL A 115 -10.52 -13.19 18.64
CA VAL A 115 -9.16 -13.24 19.12
C VAL A 115 -8.85 -14.66 19.58
N VAL A 116 -7.81 -15.27 19.03
CA VAL A 116 -7.37 -16.64 19.30
C VAL A 116 -5.87 -16.61 19.61
N PRO A 117 -5.45 -16.77 20.86
CA PRO A 117 -4.04 -16.75 21.23
C PRO A 117 -3.35 -18.08 20.89
N LYS A 118 -2.04 -18.06 20.55
CA LYS A 118 -1.19 -19.28 20.38
C LYS A 118 -1.04 -20.03 21.68
N PHE A 119 -0.83 -19.32 22.78
CA PHE A 119 -0.90 -19.83 24.15
C PHE A 119 -2.06 -19.14 24.86
N ASN A 120 -2.90 -19.92 25.54
CA ASN A 120 -4.01 -19.38 26.31
C ASN A 120 -3.50 -18.38 27.34
N VAL A 121 -4.28 -17.36 27.62
CA VAL A 121 -3.93 -16.32 28.58
C VAL A 121 -4.81 -16.44 29.80
N LYS A 122 -4.20 -16.60 30.97
CA LYS A 122 -4.90 -16.70 32.25
C LYS A 122 -5.50 -15.36 32.67
N PRO A 123 -6.44 -15.33 33.64
CA PRO A 123 -7.05 -14.07 34.10
C PRO A 123 -6.06 -13.06 34.66
N ASP A 124 -4.91 -13.51 35.18
CA ASP A 124 -3.83 -12.67 35.68
C ASP A 124 -2.88 -12.13 34.60
N GLY A 125 -3.14 -12.47 33.31
CA GLY A 125 -2.33 -12.07 32.16
C GLY A 125 -1.13 -12.97 31.89
N SER A 126 -0.88 -14.00 32.71
CA SER A 126 0.22 -14.96 32.49
C SER A 126 -0.15 -15.97 31.38
N LEU A 127 0.90 -16.59 30.80
CA LEU A 127 0.70 -17.62 29.78
C LEU A 127 0.14 -18.90 30.41
N GLY A 128 -0.85 -19.48 29.75
CA GLY A 128 -1.42 -20.78 30.04
C GLY A 128 -0.86 -21.87 29.11
N GLU A 129 -1.63 -22.91 28.92
CA GLU A 129 -1.30 -24.01 28.03
C GLU A 129 -1.32 -23.61 26.56
N ARG A 130 -0.62 -24.36 25.72
CA ARG A 130 -0.67 -24.21 24.27
C ARG A 130 -2.09 -24.40 23.78
N ASN A 131 -2.58 -23.43 23.01
CA ASN A 131 -3.88 -23.54 22.37
C ASN A 131 -3.79 -24.46 21.14
N LEU A 132 -4.93 -24.98 20.69
CA LEU A 132 -5.03 -25.86 19.52
C LEU A 132 -4.96 -25.08 18.18
N VAL A 133 -3.96 -24.22 18.09
CA VAL A 133 -3.53 -23.54 16.85
C VAL A 133 -2.21 -24.14 16.42
N VAL A 134 -2.21 -24.89 15.31
CA VAL A 134 -1.05 -25.64 14.85
C VAL A 134 -0.60 -25.10 13.50
N CYS A 135 0.71 -24.82 13.39
CA CYS A 135 1.34 -24.53 12.11
C CYS A 135 1.44 -25.81 11.28
N GLY A 136 0.70 -25.88 10.18
CA GLY A 136 0.73 -27.01 9.26
C GLY A 136 1.96 -26.98 8.35
N SER A 137 2.35 -25.78 7.91
CA SER A 137 3.55 -25.57 7.08
C SER A 137 3.92 -24.09 7.03
N LEU A 138 5.17 -23.82 6.64
CA LEU A 138 5.61 -22.50 6.18
C LEU A 138 5.72 -22.49 4.66
N GLU A 139 5.34 -21.37 4.06
CA GLU A 139 5.35 -21.21 2.61
C GLU A 139 6.77 -21.02 2.05
N HIS A 140 7.12 -21.76 1.00
CA HIS A 140 8.29 -21.50 0.18
C HIS A 140 7.98 -20.39 -0.82
N LYS A 141 8.53 -19.21 -0.59
CA LYS A 141 8.16 -17.98 -1.31
C LYS A 141 9.26 -17.49 -2.25
N MET A 142 8.86 -16.72 -3.25
CA MET A 142 9.76 -16.00 -4.15
C MET A 142 10.65 -14.98 -3.40
N GLY A 143 10.09 -14.29 -2.41
CA GLY A 143 10.76 -13.25 -1.62
C GLY A 143 10.22 -13.16 -0.21
N ILE A 144 10.63 -12.12 0.54
CA ILE A 144 10.32 -11.93 1.97
C ILE A 144 10.53 -13.19 2.80
N HIS A 145 11.66 -13.90 2.56
CA HIS A 145 11.94 -15.22 3.14
C HIS A 145 12.01 -15.18 4.66
N ALA A 146 12.48 -14.08 5.25
CA ALA A 146 12.59 -13.94 6.69
C ALA A 146 11.24 -13.65 7.40
N ASN A 147 10.11 -13.62 6.67
CA ASN A 147 8.78 -13.60 7.27
C ASN A 147 8.18 -15.02 7.25
N ALA A 148 7.85 -15.55 8.44
CA ALA A 148 7.22 -16.85 8.59
C ALA A 148 5.75 -16.81 8.15
N THR A 149 5.52 -16.99 6.87
CA THR A 149 4.18 -17.07 6.29
C THR A 149 3.65 -18.49 6.43
N ALA A 150 2.64 -18.68 7.30
CA ALA A 150 2.20 -19.99 7.75
C ALA A 150 0.83 -20.40 7.19
N VAL A 151 0.63 -21.71 7.10
CA VAL A 151 -0.67 -22.37 7.13
C VAL A 151 -0.99 -22.66 8.59
N LEU A 152 -2.09 -22.12 9.10
CA LEU A 152 -2.56 -22.34 10.48
C LEU A 152 -3.81 -23.20 10.49
N ASN A 153 -3.76 -24.32 11.20
CA ASN A 153 -4.89 -25.18 11.49
C ASN A 153 -5.42 -24.85 12.89
N PHE A 154 -6.67 -24.51 12.96
CA PHE A 154 -7.44 -24.33 14.20
C PHE A 154 -8.24 -25.60 14.40
N ASP A 155 -7.98 -26.33 15.48
CA ASP A 155 -8.61 -27.62 15.79
C ASP A 155 -9.30 -27.48 17.17
N ASP A 156 -10.50 -26.92 17.15
CA ASP A 156 -11.24 -26.51 18.35
C ASP A 156 -10.43 -25.54 19.24
N ALA A 157 -9.69 -24.65 18.61
CA ALA A 157 -8.88 -23.65 19.30
C ALA A 157 -9.77 -22.68 20.08
N VAL A 158 -9.41 -22.43 21.35
CA VAL A 158 -10.14 -21.51 22.22
C VAL A 158 -9.95 -20.08 21.74
N GLY A 159 -11.06 -19.39 21.49
CA GLY A 159 -11.09 -18.00 21.07
C GLY A 159 -12.21 -17.21 21.73
N TYR A 160 -12.14 -15.90 21.59
CA TYR A 160 -13.15 -14.97 22.15
C TYR A 160 -13.60 -14.00 21.07
N MET A 161 -14.91 -13.73 21.01
CA MET A 161 -15.46 -12.81 20.01
C MET A 161 -14.98 -11.38 20.25
N VAL A 162 -14.62 -10.68 19.15
CA VAL A 162 -14.26 -9.26 19.14
C VAL A 162 -15.34 -8.49 18.41
N GLY A 163 -15.94 -7.51 19.07
CA GLY A 163 -17.08 -6.76 18.56
C GLY A 163 -18.39 -7.56 18.61
N GLU A 164 -19.32 -7.28 17.69
CA GLU A 164 -20.65 -7.86 17.64
C GLU A 164 -20.74 -9.07 16.69
N PRO A 165 -21.64 -10.02 16.93
CA PRO A 165 -21.91 -11.12 16.02
C PRO A 165 -22.23 -10.62 14.60
N ASN A 166 -21.67 -11.30 13.58
CA ASN A 166 -21.92 -11.02 12.17
C ASN A 166 -21.45 -9.63 11.68
N LYS A 167 -20.65 -8.91 12.49
CA LYS A 167 -20.00 -7.65 12.13
C LYS A 167 -18.46 -7.74 12.05
N GLY A 168 -17.94 -8.95 11.95
CA GLY A 168 -16.49 -9.20 11.97
C GLY A 168 -15.72 -8.53 10.84
N LEU A 169 -16.31 -8.35 9.65
CA LEU A 169 -15.67 -7.63 8.57
C LEU A 169 -15.51 -6.15 8.87
N GLU A 170 -16.46 -5.51 9.54
CA GLU A 170 -16.35 -4.09 9.93
C GLU A 170 -15.15 -3.89 10.86
N ALA A 171 -15.03 -4.73 11.89
CA ALA A 171 -13.90 -4.70 12.81
C ALA A 171 -12.57 -5.05 12.11
N MET A 172 -12.55 -6.04 11.21
CA MET A 172 -11.36 -6.43 10.45
C MET A 172 -10.89 -5.35 9.48
N PHE A 173 -11.77 -4.49 8.96
CA PHE A 173 -11.38 -3.37 8.11
C PHE A 173 -10.45 -2.37 8.82
N THR A 174 -10.54 -2.24 10.13
CA THR A 174 -9.58 -1.42 10.92
C THR A 174 -8.17 -1.98 10.80
N PHE A 175 -8.02 -3.31 10.94
CA PHE A 175 -6.75 -3.99 10.71
C PHE A 175 -6.28 -3.83 9.25
N MET A 176 -7.15 -4.17 8.29
CA MET A 176 -6.83 -4.13 6.86
C MET A 176 -6.42 -2.75 6.36
N ASN A 177 -7.03 -1.68 6.84
CA ASN A 177 -6.66 -0.32 6.44
C ASN A 177 -5.26 0.05 6.94
N THR A 178 -4.89 -0.37 8.15
CA THR A 178 -3.53 -0.22 8.69
C THR A 178 -2.53 -1.01 7.83
N ALA A 179 -2.83 -2.27 7.52
CA ALA A 179 -1.99 -3.15 6.69
C ALA A 179 -1.83 -2.62 5.25
N ARG A 180 -2.88 -2.06 4.66
CA ARG A 180 -2.83 -1.46 3.31
C ARG A 180 -1.92 -0.24 3.24
N LEU A 181 -1.94 0.63 4.26
CA LEU A 181 -1.01 1.74 4.37
C LEU A 181 0.43 1.23 4.56
N GLY A 182 0.63 0.21 5.39
CA GLY A 182 1.91 -0.50 5.52
C GLY A 182 2.41 -1.02 4.17
N THR A 183 1.55 -1.67 3.38
CA THR A 183 1.93 -2.16 2.04
C THR A 183 2.27 -1.02 1.07
N ALA A 184 1.63 0.13 1.17
CA ALA A 184 2.03 1.32 0.40
C ALA A 184 3.44 1.80 0.80
N ILE A 185 3.78 1.75 2.10
CA ILE A 185 5.13 2.02 2.61
C ILE A 185 6.13 1.02 2.02
N GLN A 186 5.76 -0.26 1.92
CA GLN A 186 6.61 -1.29 1.30
C GLN A 186 7.06 -0.89 -0.11
N GLY A 187 6.14 -0.44 -0.96
CA GLY A 187 6.49 0.02 -2.31
C GLY A 187 7.53 1.14 -2.30
N VAL A 188 7.36 2.12 -1.42
CA VAL A 188 8.30 3.25 -1.28
C VAL A 188 9.64 2.81 -0.70
N THR A 189 9.66 1.91 0.28
CA THR A 189 10.90 1.44 0.90
C THR A 189 11.74 0.59 -0.04
N HIS A 190 11.12 -0.21 -0.92
CA HIS A 190 11.84 -0.93 -1.97
C HIS A 190 12.36 0.00 -3.07
N ALA A 191 11.62 1.05 -3.44
CA ALA A 191 12.11 2.09 -4.35
C ALA A 191 13.34 2.82 -3.77
N GLU A 192 13.30 3.13 -2.48
CA GLU A 192 14.42 3.75 -1.77
C GLU A 192 15.63 2.81 -1.68
N ALA A 193 15.45 1.55 -1.26
CA ALA A 193 16.52 0.57 -1.19
C ALA A 193 17.21 0.37 -2.55
N SER A 194 16.39 0.27 -3.59
CA SER A 194 16.86 0.14 -4.97
C SER A 194 17.69 1.35 -5.41
N PHE A 195 17.21 2.57 -5.12
CA PHE A 195 17.94 3.80 -5.44
C PHE A 195 19.27 3.91 -4.69
N GLN A 196 19.25 3.61 -3.38
CA GLN A 196 20.47 3.67 -2.54
C GLN A 196 21.51 2.65 -2.97
N GLY A 197 21.12 1.47 -3.45
CA GLY A 197 22.03 0.48 -4.02
C GLY A 197 22.55 0.90 -5.39
N ALA A 198 21.68 1.36 -6.28
CA ALA A 198 22.01 1.68 -7.66
C ALA A 198 22.89 2.93 -7.82
N LEU A 199 22.72 3.95 -6.97
CA LEU A 199 23.44 5.21 -7.09
C LEU A 199 24.95 5.10 -6.88
N PRO A 200 25.47 4.46 -5.82
CA PRO A 200 26.91 4.23 -5.63
C PRO A 200 27.51 3.43 -6.79
N TYR A 201 26.85 2.32 -7.16
CA TYR A 201 27.29 1.49 -8.29
C TYR A 201 27.42 2.31 -9.59
N ALA A 202 26.42 3.15 -9.91
CA ALA A 202 26.46 3.99 -11.11
C ALA A 202 27.57 5.05 -11.08
N LYS A 203 28.00 5.50 -9.89
CA LYS A 203 29.14 6.44 -9.72
C LYS A 203 30.50 5.77 -9.88
N GLU A 204 30.60 4.50 -9.50
CA GLU A 204 31.87 3.76 -9.49
C GLU A 204 32.10 2.96 -10.78
N ARG A 205 31.08 2.25 -11.27
CA ARG A 205 31.17 1.41 -12.45
C ARG A 205 31.38 2.24 -13.70
N ARG A 206 32.42 1.92 -14.45
CA ARG A 206 32.78 2.59 -15.72
C ARG A 206 32.49 1.70 -16.91
N SER A 207 31.93 2.30 -17.96
CA SER A 207 31.68 1.64 -19.25
C SER A 207 31.41 2.69 -20.33
N MET A 208 32.00 2.53 -21.46
CA MET A 208 31.87 3.43 -22.63
C MET A 208 32.32 4.88 -22.33
N ARG A 209 32.03 5.80 -23.25
CA ARG A 209 32.21 7.24 -23.10
C ARG A 209 30.85 7.94 -23.21
N ALA A 210 30.65 8.98 -22.43
CA ALA A 210 29.44 9.79 -22.54
C ALA A 210 29.28 10.38 -23.94
N LEU A 211 28.05 10.41 -24.46
CA LEU A 211 27.77 10.93 -25.81
C LEU A 211 28.18 12.40 -25.99
N SER A 212 28.23 13.17 -24.92
CA SER A 212 28.65 14.58 -24.90
C SER A 212 30.18 14.77 -24.74
N GLY A 213 30.97 13.70 -24.97
CA GLY A 213 32.42 13.69 -24.82
C GLY A 213 32.88 13.13 -23.48
N LYS A 214 34.21 12.87 -23.38
CA LYS A 214 34.83 12.31 -22.17
C LYS A 214 34.53 13.16 -20.94
N LYS A 215 34.02 12.55 -19.88
CA LYS A 215 33.77 13.20 -18.58
C LYS A 215 34.90 12.95 -17.57
N GLU A 216 35.55 11.80 -17.69
CA GLU A 216 36.68 11.40 -16.87
C GLU A 216 37.87 11.10 -17.79
N PRO A 217 38.62 12.13 -18.24
CA PRO A 217 39.65 11.99 -19.29
C PRO A 217 40.75 10.97 -18.95
N ASP A 218 41.14 10.92 -17.66
CA ASP A 218 42.23 10.06 -17.17
C ASP A 218 41.82 8.60 -16.95
N ALA A 219 40.51 8.30 -16.97
CA ALA A 219 40.00 6.95 -16.85
C ALA A 219 39.81 6.29 -18.23
N ALA A 220 39.87 4.96 -18.29
CA ALA A 220 39.66 4.20 -19.53
C ALA A 220 38.22 4.33 -20.08
N ALA A 221 37.24 4.59 -19.21
CA ALA A 221 35.84 4.80 -19.54
C ALA A 221 35.21 5.81 -18.55
N ASP A 222 34.04 6.35 -18.89
CA ASP A 222 33.29 7.23 -17.98
C ASP A 222 32.42 6.38 -17.02
N ALA A 223 32.10 6.94 -15.83
CA ALA A 223 31.19 6.32 -14.89
C ALA A 223 29.78 6.24 -15.49
N LEU A 224 29.02 5.20 -15.12
CA LEU A 224 27.67 4.95 -15.64
C LEU A 224 26.72 6.14 -15.44
N ILE A 225 26.89 6.89 -14.35
CA ILE A 225 26.07 8.05 -14.03
C ILE A 225 26.11 9.16 -15.10
N TRP A 226 27.09 9.17 -15.98
CA TRP A 226 27.17 10.13 -17.07
C TRP A 226 26.31 9.77 -18.29
N HIS A 227 25.76 8.55 -18.33
CA HIS A 227 24.92 8.11 -19.44
C HIS A 227 23.45 8.51 -19.22
N PRO A 228 22.79 9.11 -20.23
CA PRO A 228 21.42 9.63 -20.10
C PRO A 228 20.40 8.59 -19.66
N ASP A 229 20.48 7.34 -20.15
CA ASP A 229 19.53 6.30 -19.76
C ASP A 229 19.73 5.83 -18.31
N VAL A 230 20.97 5.71 -17.85
CA VAL A 230 21.27 5.41 -16.44
C VAL A 230 20.72 6.52 -15.52
N ARG A 231 20.91 7.78 -15.91
CA ARG A 231 20.33 8.93 -15.18
C ARG A 231 18.81 8.89 -15.17
N ARG A 232 18.17 8.52 -16.27
CA ARG A 232 16.71 8.33 -16.34
C ARG A 232 16.26 7.29 -15.34
N MET A 233 16.93 6.11 -15.26
CA MET A 233 16.61 5.05 -14.32
C MET A 233 16.79 5.51 -12.86
N LEU A 234 17.89 6.17 -12.53
CA LEU A 234 18.15 6.71 -11.19
C LEU A 234 17.13 7.79 -10.79
N LEU A 235 16.83 8.74 -11.68
CA LEU A 235 15.86 9.80 -11.42
C LEU A 235 14.43 9.25 -11.29
N THR A 236 14.08 8.17 -12.01
CA THR A 236 12.78 7.50 -11.85
C THR A 236 12.65 6.89 -10.46
N GLN A 237 13.66 6.15 -9.98
CA GLN A 237 13.68 5.57 -8.64
C GLN A 237 13.58 6.67 -7.56
N LYS A 238 14.39 7.73 -7.69
CA LYS A 238 14.38 8.88 -6.77
C LYS A 238 13.01 9.57 -6.74
N ALA A 239 12.42 9.82 -7.91
CA ALA A 239 11.12 10.48 -8.01
C ALA A 239 10.01 9.64 -7.38
N ILE A 240 10.04 8.32 -7.53
CA ILE A 240 9.08 7.39 -6.91
C ILE A 240 9.28 7.36 -5.39
N ALA A 241 10.51 7.19 -4.91
CA ALA A 241 10.80 7.06 -3.48
C ALA A 241 10.44 8.34 -2.71
N GLU A 242 10.89 9.51 -3.18
CA GLU A 242 10.66 10.78 -2.48
C GLU A 242 9.23 11.30 -2.64
N GLY A 243 8.64 11.19 -3.85
CA GLY A 243 7.25 11.55 -4.10
C GLY A 243 6.27 10.64 -3.36
N GLY A 244 6.52 9.34 -3.36
CA GLY A 244 5.74 8.35 -2.62
C GLY A 244 5.80 8.58 -1.12
N ARG A 245 6.97 8.89 -0.57
CA ARG A 245 7.15 9.25 0.85
C ARG A 245 6.32 10.47 1.24
N ALA A 246 6.30 11.50 0.41
CA ALA A 246 5.47 12.67 0.65
C ALA A 246 3.96 12.36 0.63
N MET A 247 3.52 11.50 -0.30
CA MET A 247 2.13 11.02 -0.35
C MET A 247 1.76 10.27 0.93
N ILE A 248 2.61 9.35 1.39
CA ILE A 248 2.38 8.54 2.60
C ILE A 248 2.30 9.42 3.83
N TYR A 249 3.29 10.29 4.07
CA TYR A 249 3.31 11.14 5.27
C TYR A 249 2.13 12.10 5.33
N SER A 250 1.74 12.67 4.19
CA SER A 250 0.53 13.50 4.11
C SER A 250 -0.75 12.72 4.46
N THR A 251 -0.83 11.45 4.07
CA THR A 251 -1.98 10.59 4.38
C THR A 251 -1.95 10.10 5.82
N MET A 252 -0.78 9.78 6.38
CA MET A 252 -0.64 9.39 7.79
C MET A 252 -1.00 10.56 8.72
N GLN A 253 -0.59 11.80 8.39
CA GLN A 253 -1.04 12.97 9.13
C GLN A 253 -2.57 13.11 9.13
N LEU A 254 -3.24 12.69 8.07
CA LEU A 254 -4.70 12.66 8.02
C LEU A 254 -5.28 11.57 8.94
N ALA A 255 -4.61 10.42 9.06
CA ALA A 255 -4.98 9.37 10.00
C ALA A 255 -4.82 9.84 11.46
N ASP A 256 -3.73 10.55 11.78
CA ASP A 256 -3.55 11.15 13.11
C ASP A 256 -4.66 12.14 13.43
N LYS A 257 -5.02 13.02 12.48
CA LYS A 257 -6.13 13.96 12.64
C LYS A 257 -7.48 13.26 12.83
N MET A 258 -7.69 12.13 12.17
CA MET A 258 -8.88 11.30 12.36
C MET A 258 -8.93 10.73 13.78
N PHE A 259 -7.81 10.19 14.25
CA PHE A 259 -7.69 9.63 15.60
C PHE A 259 -7.90 10.71 16.67
N CYS A 260 -7.26 11.88 16.55
CA CYS A 260 -7.48 13.01 17.45
C CYS A 260 -8.95 13.46 17.48
N ALA A 261 -9.62 13.52 16.32
CA ALA A 261 -11.04 13.87 16.26
C ALA A 261 -11.94 12.82 16.92
N MET A 262 -11.56 11.54 16.86
CA MET A 262 -12.24 10.45 17.57
C MET A 262 -12.13 10.64 19.09
N LEU A 263 -10.91 10.85 19.59
CA LEU A 263 -10.66 11.07 21.02
C LEU A 263 -11.37 12.31 21.57
N ALA A 264 -11.45 13.36 20.75
CA ALA A 264 -12.15 14.61 21.10
C ALA A 264 -13.68 14.53 20.95
N GLY A 265 -14.25 13.38 20.53
CA GLY A 265 -15.69 13.23 20.29
C GLY A 265 -16.23 14.03 19.10
N GLU A 266 -15.37 14.54 18.21
CA GLU A 266 -15.72 15.39 17.06
C GLU A 266 -16.19 14.55 15.86
N LYS A 267 -17.36 13.92 15.98
CA LYS A 267 -17.93 12.96 15.00
C LYS A 267 -17.90 13.44 13.55
N SER A 268 -18.22 14.72 13.30
CA SER A 268 -18.25 15.29 11.93
C SER A 268 -16.85 15.39 11.32
N LYS A 269 -15.84 15.82 12.09
CA LYS A 269 -14.44 15.85 11.63
C LYS A 269 -13.89 14.45 11.42
N HIS A 270 -14.15 13.54 12.37
CA HIS A 270 -13.78 12.12 12.25
C HIS A 270 -14.30 11.53 10.93
N LYS A 271 -15.60 11.62 10.66
CA LYS A 271 -16.22 11.11 9.43
C LYS A 271 -15.63 11.74 8.17
N ARG A 272 -15.31 13.03 8.20
CA ARG A 272 -14.66 13.71 7.07
C ARG A 272 -13.27 13.15 6.79
N TYR A 273 -12.46 12.95 7.80
CA TYR A 273 -11.11 12.39 7.67
C TYR A 273 -11.15 10.93 7.23
N ASP A 274 -12.06 10.12 7.78
CA ASP A 274 -12.29 8.73 7.38
C ASP A 274 -12.65 8.61 5.89
N ASN A 275 -13.56 9.45 5.39
CA ASN A 275 -13.90 9.50 3.97
C ASN A 275 -12.69 9.82 3.07
N HIS A 276 -11.82 10.75 3.49
CA HIS A 276 -10.59 11.07 2.75
C HIS A 276 -9.59 9.92 2.78
N LEU A 277 -9.37 9.32 3.94
CA LEU A 277 -8.52 8.13 4.07
C LEU A 277 -9.02 6.98 3.22
N GLY A 278 -10.34 6.73 3.26
CA GLY A 278 -10.96 5.71 2.42
C GLY A 278 -10.78 5.92 0.92
N PHE A 279 -10.65 7.18 0.46
CA PHE A 279 -10.33 7.52 -0.92
C PHE A 279 -8.84 7.35 -1.24
N PHE A 280 -7.94 7.75 -0.32
CA PHE A 280 -6.49 7.72 -0.57
C PHE A 280 -5.89 6.32 -0.44
N THR A 281 -6.34 5.52 0.52
CA THR A 281 -5.76 4.20 0.82
C THR A 281 -5.63 3.29 -0.41
N PRO A 282 -6.66 3.06 -1.23
CA PRO A 282 -6.52 2.21 -2.42
C PRO A 282 -5.60 2.81 -3.48
N ILE A 283 -5.54 4.15 -3.61
CA ILE A 283 -4.60 4.81 -4.52
C ILE A 283 -3.17 4.59 -4.04
N LEU A 284 -2.88 4.85 -2.76
CA LEU A 284 -1.53 4.67 -2.23
C LEU A 284 -1.08 3.21 -2.36
N LYS A 285 -1.91 2.26 -1.92
CA LYS A 285 -1.57 0.85 -1.96
C LYS A 285 -1.35 0.38 -3.39
N GLY A 286 -2.31 0.58 -4.28
CA GLY A 286 -2.21 0.10 -5.66
C GLY A 286 -1.09 0.78 -6.44
N PHE A 287 -1.04 2.11 -6.44
CA PHE A 287 -0.07 2.87 -7.23
C PHE A 287 1.36 2.74 -6.71
N LEU A 288 1.58 2.90 -5.40
CA LEU A 288 2.95 2.91 -4.86
C LEU A 288 3.60 1.53 -4.87
N THR A 289 2.83 0.44 -4.82
CA THR A 289 3.37 -0.92 -4.96
C THR A 289 3.79 -1.22 -6.40
N GLU A 290 3.03 -0.80 -7.39
CA GLU A 290 3.41 -0.92 -8.81
C GLU A 290 4.66 -0.06 -9.12
N MET A 291 4.69 1.18 -8.63
CA MET A 291 5.85 2.06 -8.80
C MET A 291 7.09 1.55 -8.04
N GLY A 292 6.91 0.97 -6.86
CA GLY A 292 7.99 0.37 -6.09
C GLY A 292 8.63 -0.82 -6.81
N LEU A 293 7.81 -1.66 -7.43
CA LEU A 293 8.29 -2.79 -8.25
C LEU A 293 9.01 -2.29 -9.51
N GLU A 294 8.50 -1.25 -10.18
CA GLU A 294 9.22 -0.62 -11.31
C GLU A 294 10.59 -0.10 -10.86
N ALA A 295 10.65 0.62 -9.73
CA ALA A 295 11.89 1.15 -9.19
C ALA A 295 12.89 0.04 -8.86
N ALA A 296 12.44 -1.08 -8.26
CA ALA A 296 13.28 -2.24 -7.96
C ALA A 296 13.89 -2.85 -9.24
N ASN A 297 13.08 -3.03 -10.28
CA ASN A 297 13.56 -3.50 -11.59
C ASN A 297 14.58 -2.54 -12.22
N LEU A 298 14.38 -1.23 -12.13
CA LEU A 298 15.31 -0.24 -12.66
C LEU A 298 16.65 -0.23 -11.91
N GLY A 299 16.65 -0.45 -10.58
CA GLY A 299 17.90 -0.57 -9.83
C GLY A 299 18.70 -1.81 -10.25
N MET A 300 18.05 -2.95 -10.37
CA MET A 300 18.67 -4.17 -10.90
C MET A 300 19.21 -3.94 -12.32
N GLN A 301 18.47 -3.22 -13.17
CA GLN A 301 18.88 -2.87 -14.53
C GLN A 301 20.15 -2.00 -14.56
N VAL A 302 20.31 -1.05 -13.63
CA VAL A 302 21.52 -0.23 -13.50
C VAL A 302 22.77 -1.08 -13.24
N PHE A 303 22.62 -2.17 -12.49
CA PHE A 303 23.71 -3.12 -12.22
C PHE A 303 24.04 -4.02 -13.42
N GLY A 304 23.15 -4.13 -14.42
CA GLY A 304 23.30 -5.08 -15.52
C GLY A 304 23.35 -6.53 -15.01
N GLY A 305 24.26 -7.36 -15.56
CA GLY A 305 24.42 -8.76 -15.15
C GLY A 305 24.73 -8.92 -13.65
N HIS A 306 25.46 -8.00 -13.03
CA HIS A 306 25.70 -8.01 -11.58
C HIS A 306 24.41 -7.91 -10.75
N GLY A 307 23.40 -7.18 -11.23
CA GLY A 307 22.13 -7.06 -10.54
C GLY A 307 21.30 -8.33 -10.48
N TYR A 308 21.62 -9.31 -11.34
CA TYR A 308 20.91 -10.58 -11.43
C TYR A 308 21.48 -11.67 -10.49
N VAL A 309 22.69 -11.48 -9.95
CA VAL A 309 23.34 -12.44 -9.06
C VAL A 309 23.15 -12.05 -7.60
N HIS A 310 23.07 -13.06 -6.71
CA HIS A 310 22.71 -12.90 -5.30
C HIS A 310 23.65 -11.99 -4.51
N GLU A 311 24.94 -11.99 -4.85
CA GLU A 311 25.99 -11.28 -4.11
C GLU A 311 25.77 -9.76 -4.03
N HIS A 312 25.03 -9.19 -5.00
CA HIS A 312 24.73 -7.76 -5.05
C HIS A 312 23.39 -7.38 -4.40
N GLY A 313 22.53 -8.33 -4.08
CA GLY A 313 21.26 -8.13 -3.37
C GLY A 313 20.17 -7.38 -4.15
N MET A 314 20.43 -6.91 -5.37
CA MET A 314 19.45 -6.13 -6.15
C MET A 314 18.28 -6.99 -6.64
N GLU A 315 18.54 -8.25 -6.97
CA GLU A 315 17.52 -9.21 -7.36
C GLU A 315 16.55 -9.53 -6.20
N GLN A 316 17.05 -9.54 -4.95
CA GLN A 316 16.22 -9.74 -3.76
C GLN A 316 15.22 -8.59 -3.59
N ILE A 317 15.62 -7.34 -3.85
CA ILE A 317 14.71 -6.19 -3.77
C ILE A 317 13.53 -6.39 -4.74
N VAL A 318 13.79 -6.91 -5.95
CA VAL A 318 12.74 -7.21 -6.93
C VAL A 318 11.82 -8.32 -6.43
N ARG A 319 12.38 -9.42 -5.91
CA ARG A 319 11.60 -10.55 -5.39
C ARG A 319 10.72 -10.12 -4.20
N ASP A 320 11.28 -9.36 -3.27
CA ASP A 320 10.57 -8.87 -2.09
C ASP A 320 9.51 -7.81 -2.44
N ALA A 321 9.74 -6.99 -3.47
CA ALA A 321 8.77 -6.00 -3.93
C ALA A 321 7.54 -6.64 -4.58
N ARG A 322 7.71 -7.78 -5.29
CA ARG A 322 6.66 -8.37 -6.14
C ARG A 322 5.39 -8.73 -5.38
N ILE A 323 5.49 -9.22 -4.16
CA ILE A 323 4.33 -9.61 -3.35
C ILE A 323 3.41 -8.43 -3.03
N SER A 324 3.97 -7.23 -2.95
CA SER A 324 3.22 -6.03 -2.54
C SER A 324 2.06 -5.68 -3.47
N THR A 325 2.11 -6.07 -4.73
CA THR A 325 1.02 -5.88 -5.70
C THR A 325 -0.08 -6.95 -5.60
N LEU A 326 0.19 -8.04 -4.86
CA LEU A 326 -0.70 -9.21 -4.76
C LEU A 326 -1.49 -9.24 -3.47
N TYR A 327 -0.81 -9.18 -2.30
CA TYR A 327 -1.47 -9.31 -1.00
C TYR A 327 -2.11 -8.00 -0.55
N GLU A 328 -2.90 -8.04 0.54
CA GLU A 328 -3.69 -6.91 1.05
C GLU A 328 -4.69 -6.34 0.02
N GLY A 329 -5.13 -7.20 -0.88
CA GLY A 329 -5.90 -6.88 -2.06
C GLY A 329 -5.01 -6.53 -3.25
N THR A 330 -5.16 -7.29 -4.34
CA THR A 330 -4.40 -7.04 -5.58
C THR A 330 -4.60 -5.62 -6.09
N THR A 331 -3.72 -5.15 -6.99
CA THR A 331 -3.89 -3.86 -7.67
C THR A 331 -5.28 -3.71 -8.27
N GLY A 332 -5.82 -4.77 -8.91
CA GLY A 332 -7.18 -4.77 -9.46
C GLY A 332 -8.27 -4.61 -8.39
N ILE A 333 -8.11 -5.26 -7.23
CA ILE A 333 -9.07 -5.13 -6.11
C ILE A 333 -9.03 -3.72 -5.49
N GLN A 334 -7.84 -3.13 -5.34
CA GLN A 334 -7.72 -1.72 -4.91
C GLN A 334 -8.37 -0.79 -5.92
N ALA A 335 -8.20 -1.06 -7.21
CA ALA A 335 -8.77 -0.29 -8.29
C ALA A 335 -10.31 -0.36 -8.32
N LEU A 336 -10.87 -1.55 -8.14
CA LEU A 336 -12.33 -1.75 -8.02
C LEU A 336 -12.89 -1.08 -6.77
N ASP A 337 -12.19 -1.16 -5.62
CA ASP A 337 -12.58 -0.46 -4.40
C ASP A 337 -12.57 1.07 -4.63
N LEU A 338 -11.52 1.60 -5.25
CA LEU A 338 -11.41 3.02 -5.56
C LEU A 338 -12.55 3.47 -6.50
N LEU A 339 -12.58 2.92 -7.71
CA LEU A 339 -13.51 3.40 -8.74
C LEU A 339 -14.94 3.02 -8.40
N GLY A 340 -15.24 1.74 -8.21
CA GLY A 340 -16.59 1.24 -8.01
C GLY A 340 -17.20 1.74 -6.71
N ARG A 341 -16.56 1.46 -5.57
CA ARG A 341 -17.13 1.73 -4.25
C ARG A 341 -16.93 3.19 -3.81
N LYS A 342 -15.70 3.70 -3.83
CA LYS A 342 -15.40 5.03 -3.25
C LYS A 342 -15.83 6.18 -4.17
N VAL A 343 -15.49 6.10 -5.46
CA VAL A 343 -15.76 7.19 -6.42
C VAL A 343 -17.20 7.16 -6.91
N LEU A 344 -17.65 6.03 -7.47
CA LEU A 344 -18.96 5.98 -8.12
C LEU A 344 -20.11 5.82 -7.12
N LEU A 345 -20.06 4.83 -6.22
CA LEU A 345 -21.16 4.54 -5.30
C LEU A 345 -21.22 5.51 -4.13
N SER A 346 -20.14 5.61 -3.32
CA SER A 346 -20.16 6.34 -2.05
C SER A 346 -20.13 7.84 -2.24
N SER A 347 -19.25 8.38 -3.09
CA SER A 347 -19.06 9.84 -3.22
C SER A 347 -19.68 10.47 -4.47
N LYS A 348 -20.12 9.66 -5.43
CA LYS A 348 -20.63 10.14 -6.74
C LYS A 348 -19.68 11.17 -7.37
N GLY A 349 -18.37 10.86 -7.36
CA GLY A 349 -17.31 11.70 -7.89
C GLY A 349 -16.89 12.88 -7.00
N LYS A 350 -17.54 13.09 -5.85
CA LYS A 350 -17.24 14.24 -4.96
C LYS A 350 -15.80 14.21 -4.44
N CYS A 351 -15.27 13.04 -4.07
CA CYS A 351 -13.91 12.91 -3.56
C CYS A 351 -12.86 13.39 -4.58
N VAL A 352 -13.02 13.06 -5.87
CA VAL A 352 -12.14 13.54 -6.95
C VAL A 352 -12.27 15.04 -7.12
N ARG A 353 -13.50 15.55 -7.15
CA ARG A 353 -13.76 17.00 -7.30
C ARG A 353 -13.16 17.81 -6.15
N ASP A 354 -13.37 17.37 -4.91
CA ASP A 354 -12.85 18.06 -3.73
C ASP A 354 -11.31 18.10 -3.72
N TYR A 355 -10.66 16.98 -4.12
CA TYR A 355 -9.20 16.94 -4.23
C TYR A 355 -8.69 17.78 -5.42
N SER A 356 -9.36 17.76 -6.56
CA SER A 356 -9.04 18.63 -7.70
C SER A 356 -9.16 20.10 -7.33
N MET A 357 -10.18 20.49 -6.55
CA MET A 357 -10.32 21.87 -6.06
C MET A 357 -9.18 22.28 -5.12
N LYS A 358 -8.68 21.33 -4.28
CA LYS A 358 -7.49 21.56 -3.47
C LYS A 358 -6.25 21.82 -4.34
N ILE A 359 -6.08 21.05 -5.40
CA ILE A 359 -5.02 21.26 -6.40
C ILE A 359 -5.14 22.64 -7.05
N LEU A 360 -6.31 22.99 -7.56
CA LEU A 360 -6.56 24.26 -8.25
C LEU A 360 -6.32 25.46 -7.34
N LYS A 361 -6.73 25.37 -6.07
CA LYS A 361 -6.43 26.40 -5.07
C LYS A 361 -4.93 26.58 -4.84
N PHE A 362 -4.17 25.48 -4.79
CA PHE A 362 -2.72 25.50 -4.62
C PHE A 362 -2.01 26.08 -5.85
N THR A 363 -2.42 25.71 -7.05
CA THR A 363 -1.76 26.13 -8.30
C THR A 363 -2.04 27.58 -8.69
N LYS A 364 -3.20 28.14 -8.26
CA LYS A 364 -3.66 29.48 -8.64
C LYS A 364 -2.61 30.59 -8.49
N PRO A 365 -1.86 30.71 -7.38
CA PRO A 365 -0.83 31.76 -7.23
C PRO A 365 0.33 31.63 -8.22
N HIS A 366 0.59 30.43 -8.71
CA HIS A 366 1.76 30.11 -9.54
C HIS A 366 1.47 30.06 -11.04
N LEU A 367 0.22 30.24 -11.48
CA LEU A 367 -0.16 30.10 -12.90
C LEU A 367 0.56 31.08 -13.82
N LEU A 368 0.87 32.26 -13.33
CA LEU A 368 1.52 33.34 -14.10
C LEU A 368 3.05 33.30 -14.01
N ASP A 369 3.64 32.45 -13.16
CA ASP A 369 5.08 32.28 -13.08
C ASP A 369 5.64 31.81 -14.42
N ARG A 370 6.73 32.42 -14.87
CA ARG A 370 7.38 32.05 -16.13
C ARG A 370 8.39 30.90 -15.97
N GLY A 371 8.83 30.60 -14.74
CA GLY A 371 9.77 29.55 -14.41
C GLY A 371 9.17 28.15 -14.32
N PRO A 372 9.93 27.18 -13.81
CA PRO A 372 9.52 25.78 -13.65
C PRO A 372 8.23 25.61 -12.86
N LEU A 373 8.04 26.37 -11.77
CA LEU A 373 6.86 26.30 -10.92
C LEU A 373 5.58 26.65 -11.69
N GLY A 374 5.63 27.69 -12.53
CA GLY A 374 4.47 28.05 -13.36
C GLY A 374 4.13 26.99 -14.40
N LYS A 375 5.15 26.36 -15.01
CA LYS A 375 4.96 25.22 -15.91
C LYS A 375 4.24 24.05 -15.19
N MET A 376 4.75 23.66 -14.00
CA MET A 376 4.15 22.62 -13.17
C MET A 376 2.70 22.98 -12.78
N ALA A 377 2.45 24.22 -12.33
CA ALA A 377 1.13 24.69 -11.92
C ALA A 377 0.11 24.61 -13.07
N ARG A 378 0.47 25.07 -14.27
CA ARG A 378 -0.42 24.99 -15.45
C ARG A 378 -0.73 23.55 -15.84
N VAL A 379 0.30 22.67 -15.90
CA VAL A 379 0.11 21.27 -16.22
C VAL A 379 -0.77 20.59 -15.18
N LEU A 380 -0.50 20.82 -13.89
CA LEU A 380 -1.25 20.19 -12.79
C LEU A 380 -2.72 20.67 -12.76
N SER A 381 -2.97 21.97 -13.03
CA SER A 381 -4.34 22.51 -13.13
C SER A 381 -5.13 21.89 -14.28
N MET A 382 -4.52 21.78 -15.45
CA MET A 382 -5.13 21.14 -16.63
C MET A 382 -5.50 19.69 -16.30
N ARG A 383 -4.56 18.93 -15.73
CA ARG A 383 -4.77 17.53 -15.36
C ARG A 383 -5.82 17.32 -14.28
N ALA A 384 -5.95 18.25 -13.32
CA ALA A 384 -7.02 18.21 -12.33
C ALA A 384 -8.40 18.38 -12.98
N GLY A 385 -8.52 19.24 -14.01
CA GLY A 385 -9.71 19.34 -14.84
C GLY A 385 -10.01 18.05 -15.61
N GLU A 386 -9.01 17.49 -16.27
CA GLU A 386 -9.13 16.20 -16.99
C GLU A 386 -9.60 15.06 -16.07
N TRP A 387 -9.09 14.99 -14.83
CA TRP A 387 -9.48 13.95 -13.86
C TRP A 387 -10.98 14.01 -13.55
N ASN A 388 -11.55 15.22 -13.40
CA ASN A 388 -13.00 15.40 -13.21
C ASN A 388 -13.79 14.97 -14.45
N VAL A 389 -13.32 15.33 -15.65
CA VAL A 389 -13.94 14.94 -16.92
C VAL A 389 -13.91 13.41 -17.07
N LEU A 390 -12.76 12.77 -16.83
CA LEU A 390 -12.59 11.32 -16.86
C LEU A 390 -13.56 10.63 -15.88
N THR A 391 -13.63 11.10 -14.64
CA THR A 391 -14.53 10.56 -13.62
C THR A 391 -15.99 10.67 -14.06
N THR A 392 -16.40 11.82 -14.60
CA THR A 392 -17.76 12.05 -15.06
C THR A 392 -18.11 11.17 -16.27
N ALA A 393 -17.19 11.05 -17.22
CA ALA A 393 -17.37 10.19 -18.39
C ALA A 393 -17.56 8.72 -18.01
N ILE A 394 -16.71 8.19 -17.11
CA ILE A 394 -16.85 6.82 -16.61
C ILE A 394 -18.19 6.66 -15.86
N MET A 395 -18.55 7.60 -14.99
CA MET A 395 -19.79 7.55 -14.21
C MET A 395 -21.04 7.50 -15.11
N LEU A 396 -21.07 8.27 -16.20
CA LEU A 396 -22.19 8.28 -17.14
C LEU A 396 -22.26 6.98 -17.96
N ARG A 397 -21.12 6.49 -18.45
CA ARG A 397 -21.05 5.27 -19.26
C ARG A 397 -21.33 4.01 -18.43
N ALA A 398 -20.85 3.95 -17.18
CA ALA A 398 -21.07 2.82 -16.27
C ALA A 398 -22.57 2.59 -15.92
N ARG A 399 -23.45 3.57 -16.16
CA ARG A 399 -24.91 3.38 -16.01
C ARG A 399 -25.48 2.45 -17.09
N LYS A 400 -24.87 2.42 -18.28
CA LYS A 400 -25.28 1.59 -19.41
C LYS A 400 -24.48 0.29 -19.50
N ASP A 401 -23.23 0.32 -19.08
CA ASP A 401 -22.29 -0.78 -19.15
C ASP A 401 -21.56 -0.93 -17.81
N ARG A 402 -21.97 -1.92 -17.00
CA ARG A 402 -21.39 -2.17 -15.66
C ARG A 402 -19.98 -2.76 -15.72
N GLU A 403 -19.65 -3.49 -16.78
CA GLU A 403 -18.31 -4.06 -16.99
C GLU A 403 -17.25 -2.97 -17.18
N LEU A 404 -17.67 -1.77 -17.59
CA LEU A 404 -16.78 -0.62 -17.69
C LEU A 404 -16.10 -0.29 -16.36
N VAL A 405 -16.75 -0.53 -15.22
CA VAL A 405 -16.16 -0.30 -13.89
C VAL A 405 -14.94 -1.20 -13.71
N GLY A 406 -15.03 -2.45 -14.12
CA GLY A 406 -13.93 -3.41 -14.07
C GLY A 406 -12.81 -3.04 -15.05
N SER A 407 -13.15 -2.85 -16.33
CA SER A 407 -12.17 -2.61 -17.39
C SER A 407 -11.42 -1.27 -17.24
N ALA A 408 -12.04 -0.24 -16.66
CA ALA A 408 -11.42 1.07 -16.45
C ALA A 408 -10.69 1.22 -15.12
N SER A 409 -10.91 0.31 -14.16
CA SER A 409 -10.54 0.54 -12.74
C SER A 409 -9.05 0.71 -12.52
N VAL A 410 -8.20 -0.17 -13.10
CA VAL A 410 -6.75 -0.12 -12.92
C VAL A 410 -6.17 1.14 -13.53
N ASP A 411 -6.59 1.49 -14.74
CA ASP A 411 -6.17 2.71 -15.40
C ASP A 411 -6.60 3.97 -14.64
N PHE A 412 -7.81 3.97 -14.08
CA PHE A 412 -8.29 5.06 -13.23
C PHE A 412 -7.46 5.19 -11.94
N LEU A 413 -7.09 4.08 -11.31
CA LEU A 413 -6.24 4.06 -10.13
C LEU A 413 -4.84 4.63 -10.46
N MET A 414 -4.23 4.16 -11.54
CA MET A 414 -2.90 4.63 -11.96
C MET A 414 -2.91 6.13 -12.31
N TYR A 415 -3.92 6.58 -13.07
CA TYR A 415 -4.12 8.02 -13.34
C TYR A 415 -4.21 8.83 -12.04
N SER A 416 -5.02 8.36 -11.09
CA SER A 416 -5.20 9.01 -9.78
C SER A 416 -3.89 9.05 -8.97
N GLY A 417 -3.10 7.99 -9.04
CA GLY A 417 -1.77 7.93 -8.41
C GLY A 417 -0.79 8.95 -8.98
N TYR A 418 -0.71 9.05 -10.30
CA TYR A 418 0.12 10.07 -10.97
C TYR A 418 -0.32 11.49 -10.59
N MET A 419 -1.62 11.75 -10.50
CA MET A 419 -2.16 13.04 -10.09
C MET A 419 -1.78 13.40 -8.65
N MET A 420 -1.90 12.45 -7.73
CA MET A 420 -1.52 12.66 -6.33
C MET A 420 -0.01 12.89 -6.20
N MET A 421 0.81 12.10 -6.88
CA MET A 421 2.27 12.26 -6.84
C MET A 421 2.72 13.58 -7.46
N ALA A 422 2.10 14.02 -8.57
CA ALA A 422 2.36 15.32 -9.19
C ALA A 422 2.07 16.48 -8.21
N PHE A 423 0.95 16.40 -7.50
CA PHE A 423 0.61 17.41 -6.50
C PHE A 423 1.65 17.48 -5.36
N HIS A 424 2.11 16.33 -4.86
CA HIS A 424 3.13 16.30 -3.81
C HIS A 424 4.51 16.76 -4.29
N TRP A 425 4.86 16.49 -5.55
CA TRP A 425 6.09 17.04 -6.14
C TRP A 425 5.99 18.56 -6.34
N ALA A 426 4.84 19.09 -6.76
CA ALA A 426 4.62 20.52 -6.85
C ALA A 426 4.74 21.21 -5.48
N LEU A 427 4.17 20.62 -4.42
CA LEU A 427 4.33 21.11 -3.05
C LEU A 427 5.81 21.15 -2.61
N GLN A 428 6.56 20.09 -2.88
CA GLN A 428 8.00 20.03 -2.57
C GLN A 428 8.80 21.08 -3.36
N ALA A 429 8.51 21.26 -4.66
CA ALA A 429 9.19 22.23 -5.51
C ALA A 429 8.92 23.67 -5.05
N VAL A 430 7.67 24.01 -4.71
CA VAL A 430 7.35 25.35 -4.16
C VAL A 430 8.11 25.57 -2.85
N LYS A 431 8.07 24.61 -1.93
CA LYS A 431 8.77 24.76 -0.64
C LYS A 431 10.29 24.86 -0.79
N ALA A 432 10.88 24.07 -1.69
CA ALA A 432 12.31 24.16 -1.99
C ALA A 432 12.69 25.52 -2.58
N THR A 433 11.86 26.08 -3.46
CA THR A 433 12.10 27.41 -4.03
C THR A 433 11.98 28.52 -2.98
N GLU A 434 10.98 28.46 -2.10
CA GLU A 434 10.85 29.39 -0.97
C GLU A 434 12.11 29.39 -0.09
N LEU A 435 12.58 28.18 0.31
CA LEU A 435 13.75 28.04 1.18
C LEU A 435 15.07 28.47 0.51
N LEU A 436 15.21 28.27 -0.80
CA LEU A 436 16.33 28.80 -1.58
C LEU A 436 16.33 30.33 -1.63
N THR A 437 15.14 30.93 -1.76
CA THR A 437 15.00 32.38 -1.90
C THR A 437 15.18 33.08 -0.55
N SER A 438 14.61 32.54 0.53
CA SER A 438 14.73 33.15 1.87
C SER A 438 16.07 32.91 2.54
N GLY A 439 16.79 31.86 2.14
CA GLY A 439 18.02 31.42 2.82
C GLY A 439 17.82 30.77 4.18
N GLU A 440 16.55 30.54 4.60
CA GLU A 440 16.18 29.96 5.91
C GLU A 440 16.21 28.42 5.94
N GLY A 441 16.62 27.79 4.81
CA GLY A 441 16.68 26.35 4.71
C GLY A 441 17.79 25.74 5.59
N LYS A 442 17.50 24.60 6.23
CA LYS A 442 18.47 23.85 7.07
C LYS A 442 19.40 22.97 6.22
N GLU A 443 19.02 22.67 4.99
CA GLU A 443 19.78 21.83 4.07
C GLU A 443 20.60 22.68 3.10
N SER A 444 21.50 22.04 2.34
CA SER A 444 22.34 22.73 1.34
C SER A 444 21.52 23.28 0.17
N LYS A 445 22.04 24.25 -0.55
CA LYS A 445 21.41 24.79 -1.77
C LYS A 445 21.22 23.70 -2.82
N GLU A 446 22.20 22.81 -2.95
CA GLU A 446 22.17 21.68 -3.88
C GLU A 446 21.03 20.72 -3.56
N PHE A 447 20.72 20.48 -2.28
CA PHE A 447 19.58 19.67 -1.85
C PHE A 447 18.25 20.25 -2.37
N TYR A 448 18.01 21.55 -2.17
CA TYR A 448 16.79 22.20 -2.64
C TYR A 448 16.70 22.26 -4.16
N GLN A 449 17.82 22.53 -4.84
CA GLN A 449 17.90 22.48 -6.29
C GLN A 449 17.59 21.08 -6.84
N ALA A 450 18.12 20.04 -6.22
CA ALA A 450 17.83 18.66 -6.59
C ALA A 450 16.35 18.30 -6.42
N LYS A 451 15.64 18.85 -5.41
CA LYS A 451 14.19 18.68 -5.27
C LYS A 451 13.42 19.28 -6.44
N ILE A 452 13.77 20.50 -6.84
CA ILE A 452 13.13 21.18 -7.99
C ILE A 452 13.39 20.39 -9.28
N GLN A 453 14.64 20.00 -9.53
CA GLN A 453 15.03 19.23 -10.72
C GLN A 453 14.34 17.84 -10.78
N THR A 454 14.19 17.19 -9.62
CA THR A 454 13.45 15.91 -9.55
C THR A 454 11.97 16.10 -9.84
N ALA A 455 11.39 17.21 -9.36
CA ALA A 455 10.00 17.56 -9.70
C ALA A 455 9.85 17.85 -11.21
N GLU A 456 10.77 18.61 -11.83
CA GLU A 456 10.77 18.83 -13.28
C GLU A 456 10.85 17.51 -14.05
N PHE A 457 11.76 16.61 -13.66
CA PHE A 457 11.87 15.28 -14.25
C PHE A 457 10.56 14.51 -14.15
N PHE A 458 9.90 14.52 -12.97
CA PHE A 458 8.63 13.86 -12.77
C PHE A 458 7.55 14.41 -13.71
N PHE A 459 7.40 15.73 -13.80
CA PHE A 459 6.42 16.38 -14.65
C PHE A 459 6.67 16.15 -16.15
N GLU A 460 7.93 16.06 -16.57
CA GLU A 460 8.28 15.90 -17.99
C GLU A 460 8.34 14.44 -18.45
N ARG A 461 8.69 13.49 -17.56
CA ARG A 461 8.96 12.09 -17.96
C ARG A 461 8.01 11.07 -17.37
N LEU A 462 7.49 11.29 -16.15
CA LEU A 462 6.63 10.30 -15.49
C LEU A 462 5.15 10.68 -15.56
N LEU A 463 4.80 11.92 -15.25
CA LEU A 463 3.40 12.38 -15.32
C LEU A 463 2.75 12.18 -16.71
N PRO A 464 3.44 12.33 -17.85
CA PRO A 464 2.86 12.06 -19.17
C PRO A 464 2.32 10.64 -19.36
N ARG A 465 2.80 9.64 -18.57
CA ARG A 465 2.27 8.26 -18.57
C ARG A 465 0.77 8.21 -18.22
N ALA A 466 0.29 9.18 -17.44
CA ALA A 466 -1.15 9.34 -17.15
C ALA A 466 -2.01 9.44 -18.40
N ASN A 467 -1.46 9.87 -19.57
CA ASN A 467 -2.21 9.89 -20.83
C ASN A 467 -2.61 8.48 -21.27
N ALA A 468 -1.70 7.50 -21.20
CA ALA A 468 -2.01 6.12 -21.57
C ALA A 468 -3.15 5.58 -20.68
N HIS A 469 -3.07 5.83 -19.38
CA HIS A 469 -4.11 5.42 -18.44
C HIS A 469 -5.46 6.14 -18.66
N ARG A 470 -5.43 7.41 -19.04
CA ARG A 470 -6.67 8.12 -19.44
C ARG A 470 -7.34 7.46 -20.64
N TRP A 471 -6.56 7.11 -21.66
CA TRP A 471 -7.08 6.45 -22.84
C TRP A 471 -7.57 5.04 -22.55
N GLY A 472 -6.82 4.25 -21.76
CA GLY A 472 -7.23 2.93 -21.31
C GLY A 472 -8.55 2.96 -20.54
N ALA A 473 -8.70 3.88 -19.58
CA ALA A 473 -9.93 4.03 -18.80
C ALA A 473 -11.15 4.49 -19.64
N LEU A 474 -10.93 5.15 -20.78
CA LEU A 474 -11.98 5.55 -21.72
C LEU A 474 -12.20 4.54 -22.86
N ALA A 475 -11.41 3.49 -22.93
CA ALA A 475 -11.54 2.48 -23.96
C ALA A 475 -12.91 1.76 -23.90
N SER A 476 -13.28 1.09 -24.97
CA SER A 476 -14.49 0.27 -25.00
C SER A 476 -14.32 -1.01 -24.20
N THR A 477 -15.27 -1.34 -23.36
CA THR A 477 -15.36 -2.63 -22.65
C THR A 477 -15.33 -3.81 -23.61
N ARG A 478 -15.84 -3.62 -24.83
CA ARG A 478 -15.83 -4.64 -25.87
C ARG A 478 -14.43 -5.21 -26.14
N SER A 479 -13.39 -4.37 -26.16
CA SER A 479 -12.02 -4.82 -26.44
C SER A 479 -11.46 -5.80 -25.40
N VAL A 480 -12.03 -5.82 -24.19
CA VAL A 480 -11.66 -6.73 -23.11
C VAL A 480 -12.59 -7.93 -23.04
N MET A 481 -13.89 -7.74 -23.28
CA MET A 481 -14.93 -8.73 -22.98
C MET A 481 -15.46 -9.49 -24.22
N GLN A 482 -15.05 -9.13 -25.43
CA GLN A 482 -15.60 -9.74 -26.65
C GLN A 482 -15.03 -11.12 -26.97
N MET A 483 -13.86 -11.46 -26.42
CA MET A 483 -13.21 -12.75 -26.68
C MET A 483 -13.86 -13.83 -25.80
N ASP A 484 -14.38 -14.87 -26.40
CA ASP A 484 -14.90 -16.02 -25.67
C ASP A 484 -13.78 -16.77 -24.96
N LYS A 485 -14.09 -17.40 -23.82
CA LYS A 485 -13.08 -18.06 -22.95
C LYS A 485 -12.28 -19.14 -23.71
N GLU A 486 -12.88 -19.79 -24.68
CA GLU A 486 -12.25 -20.83 -25.51
C GLU A 486 -11.24 -20.26 -26.50
N GLN A 487 -11.31 -18.96 -26.80
CA GLN A 487 -10.42 -18.26 -27.74
C GLN A 487 -9.12 -17.77 -27.10
N PHE A 488 -8.97 -17.87 -25.77
CA PHE A 488 -7.73 -17.47 -25.08
C PHE A 488 -6.58 -18.44 -25.30
N ALA A 489 -6.86 -19.68 -25.71
CA ALA A 489 -5.86 -20.65 -26.11
C ALA A 489 -6.46 -21.54 -27.20
N PHE A 490 -5.62 -21.94 -28.19
CA PHE A 490 -5.95 -22.90 -29.22
C PHE A 490 -5.18 -24.17 -28.86
N ASN A 491 -5.89 -25.17 -28.33
CA ASN A 491 -5.37 -26.53 -28.05
C ASN A 491 -5.76 -27.49 -29.14
#